data_29dc7eef9d53f42c3cf3a947603f05aa
#
_entry.id   29dc7eef9d53f42c3cf3a947603f05aa
#
_cell.length_a   1.000
_cell.length_b   1.000
_cell.length_c   1.000
_cell.angle_alpha   90.00
_cell.angle_beta   90.00
_cell.angle_gamma   90.00
#
_symmetry.space_group_name_H-M   'P 1'
#
loop_
_entity.id
_entity.type
_entity.pdbx_description
1 polymer ?
#
loop_
_entity_poly.entity_id
_entity_poly.type
_entity_poly.pdbx_seq_one_letter_code
_entity_poly.pdbx_strand_id
1 'polypeptide(L)'
;MYIHKLKIGNVELENNILLAPMAGITDLAFRKICKEYGNPGLVYTEMASSRAIFHNDEKTKKLLDVEGEKRPIAVQIFGNDPKIMAFAASKVSEIADIIDINMGCPAPKVVKNGDGSKLLLNPELIGEIVQEVVKAVGKPVTVKMRKGWDKNNINAVEVAKIIEQAGASAITIHGRTREEYYSGRADLDIIKQVKESVNIPVIGNGDIKSIED
;
A
#
# COMPACT_ATOMS: atom_id res chain seq x y z
N MET A 1 0.71 23.36 11.91
CA MET A 1 0.62 22.11 12.71
C MET A 1 0.82 20.97 11.70
N TYR A 2 1.82 20.12 11.91
CA TYR A 2 2.16 19.05 10.94
C TYR A 2 1.17 17.87 11.01
N ILE A 3 0.63 17.58 12.19
CA ILE A 3 -0.39 16.54 12.37
C ILE A 3 -1.76 17.14 12.15
N HIS A 4 -2.53 16.56 11.21
CA HIS A 4 -3.85 17.03 10.81
C HIS A 4 -4.72 15.85 10.36
N LYS A 5 -6.04 16.03 10.33
CA LYS A 5 -6.95 15.04 9.76
C LYS A 5 -6.63 14.80 8.30
N LEU A 6 -6.75 13.55 7.87
CA LEU A 6 -6.57 13.15 6.48
C LEU A 6 -7.83 12.43 5.98
N LYS A 7 -8.21 12.67 4.73
CA LYS A 7 -9.31 11.95 4.08
C LYS A 7 -8.76 11.13 2.90
N ILE A 8 -9.09 9.84 2.87
CA ILE A 8 -8.76 8.91 1.78
C ILE A 8 -10.08 8.37 1.21
N GLY A 9 -10.45 8.82 0.02
CA GLY A 9 -11.78 8.54 -0.53
C GLY A 9 -12.89 9.04 0.40
N ASN A 10 -13.73 8.14 0.91
CA ASN A 10 -14.78 8.44 1.88
C ASN A 10 -14.39 8.12 3.34
N VAL A 11 -13.16 7.68 3.60
CA VAL A 11 -12.66 7.35 4.94
C VAL A 11 -11.92 8.54 5.54
N GLU A 12 -12.38 9.01 6.71
CA GLU A 12 -11.74 10.08 7.48
C GLU A 12 -10.80 9.49 8.53
N LEU A 13 -9.56 9.99 8.57
CA LEU A 13 -8.54 9.61 9.53
C LEU A 13 -8.35 10.76 10.53
N GLU A 14 -8.26 10.42 11.82
CA GLU A 14 -8.07 11.41 12.90
C GLU A 14 -6.73 12.15 12.80
N ASN A 15 -5.74 11.52 12.14
CA ASN A 15 -4.44 12.15 11.86
C ASN A 15 -3.80 11.53 10.59
N ASN A 16 -2.74 12.15 10.12
CA ASN A 16 -1.97 11.77 8.92
C ASN A 16 -0.76 10.89 9.22
N ILE A 17 -0.67 10.30 10.42
CA ILE A 17 0.36 9.32 10.77
C ILE A 17 -0.20 7.93 10.51
N LEU A 18 0.47 7.14 9.69
CA LEU A 18 0.03 5.81 9.26
C LEU A 18 1.08 4.77 9.61
N LEU A 19 0.65 3.64 10.17
CA LEU A 19 1.53 2.49 10.40
C LEU A 19 1.70 1.72 9.08
N ALA A 20 2.89 1.75 8.50
CA ALA A 20 3.16 1.05 7.24
C ALA A 20 3.05 -0.48 7.36
N PRO A 21 2.58 -1.19 6.31
CA PRO A 21 2.54 -2.65 6.29
C PRO A 21 3.95 -3.25 6.30
N MET A 22 4.20 -4.22 7.17
CA MET A 22 5.48 -4.92 7.31
C MET A 22 5.24 -6.42 7.51
N ALA A 23 5.63 -7.23 6.51
CA ALA A 23 5.48 -8.69 6.56
C ALA A 23 6.24 -9.29 7.76
N GLY A 24 5.57 -10.13 8.54
CA GLY A 24 6.09 -10.73 9.76
C GLY A 24 6.17 -9.80 10.97
N ILE A 25 5.62 -8.57 10.88
CA ILE A 25 5.66 -7.57 11.95
C ILE A 25 4.27 -7.00 12.25
N THR A 26 3.56 -6.52 11.23
CA THR A 26 2.25 -5.89 11.43
C THR A 26 1.10 -6.90 11.54
N ASP A 27 1.28 -7.89 12.40
CA ASP A 27 0.23 -8.82 12.81
C ASP A 27 -0.83 -8.11 13.69
N LEU A 28 -1.90 -8.80 14.02
CA LEU A 28 -3.01 -8.25 14.80
C LEU A 28 -2.55 -7.69 16.14
N ALA A 29 -1.66 -8.39 16.86
CA ALA A 29 -1.19 -7.96 18.17
C ALA A 29 -0.36 -6.67 18.11
N PHE A 30 0.56 -6.60 17.15
CA PHE A 30 1.38 -5.41 16.93
C PHE A 30 0.53 -4.20 16.53
N ARG A 31 -0.42 -4.36 15.62
CA ARG A 31 -1.33 -3.27 15.21
C ARG A 31 -2.17 -2.75 16.37
N LYS A 32 -2.72 -3.65 17.22
CA LYS A 32 -3.46 -3.27 18.44
C LYS A 32 -2.61 -2.44 19.40
N ILE A 33 -1.37 -2.86 19.66
CA ILE A 33 -0.42 -2.11 20.48
C ILE A 33 -0.15 -0.71 19.88
N CYS A 34 0.13 -0.64 18.58
CA CYS A 34 0.35 0.65 17.91
C CYS A 34 -0.87 1.58 18.01
N LYS A 35 -2.08 1.04 17.87
CA LYS A 35 -3.34 1.82 18.02
C LYS A 35 -3.56 2.28 19.44
N GLU A 36 -3.19 1.47 20.45
CA GLU A 36 -3.37 1.82 21.85
C GLU A 36 -2.41 2.93 22.30
N TYR A 37 -1.13 2.82 21.96
CA TYR A 37 -0.09 3.73 22.47
C TYR A 37 0.24 4.88 21.52
N GLY A 38 0.19 4.68 20.21
CA GLY A 38 0.56 5.67 19.20
C GLY A 38 -0.63 6.29 18.46
N ASN A 39 -1.78 5.66 18.52
CA ASN A 39 -3.02 6.06 17.86
C ASN A 39 -2.83 6.56 16.40
N PRO A 40 -2.13 5.81 15.51
CA PRO A 40 -2.02 6.19 14.11
C PRO A 40 -3.42 6.28 13.47
N GLY A 41 -3.60 7.24 12.57
CA GLY A 41 -4.87 7.43 11.86
C GLY A 41 -5.29 6.19 11.06
N LEU A 42 -4.32 5.42 10.55
CA LEU A 42 -4.55 4.19 9.80
C LEU A 42 -3.49 3.13 10.15
N VAL A 43 -3.91 1.89 10.23
CA VAL A 43 -3.03 0.72 10.31
C VAL A 43 -3.26 -0.20 9.11
N TYR A 44 -2.23 -0.94 8.73
CA TYR A 44 -2.28 -1.88 7.61
C TYR A 44 -2.03 -3.30 8.11
N THR A 45 -2.76 -4.28 7.56
CA THR A 45 -2.41 -5.69 7.75
C THR A 45 -1.05 -6.00 7.13
N GLU A 46 -0.52 -7.18 7.40
CA GLU A 46 0.51 -7.75 6.54
C GLU A 46 -0.04 -7.94 5.12
N MET A 47 0.85 -8.01 4.12
CA MET A 47 0.43 -8.22 2.73
C MET A 47 -0.03 -9.67 2.50
N ALA A 48 -1.23 -9.85 1.99
CA ALA A 48 -1.81 -11.15 1.65
C ALA A 48 -1.76 -11.42 0.14
N SER A 49 -1.39 -12.64 -0.25
CA SER A 49 -1.37 -13.04 -1.65
C SER A 49 -2.77 -13.17 -2.22
N SER A 50 -3.08 -12.48 -3.32
CA SER A 50 -4.35 -12.59 -4.01
C SER A 50 -4.64 -14.02 -4.50
N ARG A 51 -3.61 -14.75 -4.94
CA ARG A 51 -3.73 -16.17 -5.32
C ARG A 51 -4.03 -17.06 -4.11
N ALA A 52 -3.42 -16.79 -2.96
CA ALA A 52 -3.72 -17.55 -1.74
C ALA A 52 -5.15 -17.30 -1.25
N ILE A 53 -5.65 -16.05 -1.34
CA ILE A 53 -7.04 -15.72 -1.08
C ILE A 53 -7.97 -16.46 -2.06
N PHE A 54 -7.63 -16.46 -3.35
CA PHE A 54 -8.39 -17.16 -4.38
C PHE A 54 -8.53 -18.66 -4.09
N HIS A 55 -7.46 -19.30 -3.59
CA HIS A 55 -7.43 -20.71 -3.21
C HIS A 55 -7.88 -20.98 -1.76
N ASN A 56 -8.38 -19.98 -1.05
CA ASN A 56 -8.92 -20.10 0.31
C ASN A 56 -7.90 -20.66 1.33
N ASP A 57 -6.63 -20.22 1.24
CA ASP A 57 -5.54 -20.69 2.07
C ASP A 57 -5.72 -20.30 3.56
N GLU A 58 -5.65 -21.28 4.46
CA GLU A 58 -5.90 -21.09 5.90
C GLU A 58 -4.83 -20.18 6.58
N LYS A 59 -3.58 -20.20 6.10
CA LYS A 59 -2.54 -19.31 6.65
C LYS A 59 -2.83 -17.87 6.29
N THR A 60 -3.33 -17.63 5.10
CA THR A 60 -3.70 -16.29 4.63
C THR A 60 -4.88 -15.74 5.43
N LYS A 61 -5.84 -16.56 5.84
CA LYS A 61 -6.94 -16.14 6.72
C LYS A 61 -6.43 -15.56 8.04
N LYS A 62 -5.40 -16.16 8.64
CA LYS A 62 -4.79 -15.64 9.88
C LYS A 62 -4.10 -14.29 9.70
N LEU A 63 -3.48 -14.03 8.52
CA LEU A 63 -2.90 -12.73 8.20
C LEU A 63 -3.95 -11.63 8.04
N LEU A 64 -5.16 -12.02 7.68
CA LEU A 64 -6.31 -11.15 7.46
C LEU A 64 -7.17 -10.94 8.72
N ASP A 65 -6.76 -11.49 9.86
CA ASP A 65 -7.48 -11.31 11.13
C ASP A 65 -7.41 -9.86 11.58
N VAL A 66 -8.60 -9.26 11.79
CA VAL A 66 -8.81 -7.88 12.25
C VAL A 66 -9.79 -7.83 13.42
N GLU A 67 -10.03 -8.97 14.09
CA GLU A 67 -11.03 -9.08 15.15
C GLU A 67 -10.70 -8.18 16.34
N GLY A 68 -11.67 -7.37 16.74
CA GLY A 68 -11.55 -6.44 17.88
C GLY A 68 -10.52 -5.33 17.67
N GLU A 69 -10.16 -5.01 16.41
CA GLU A 69 -9.26 -3.90 16.07
C GLU A 69 -10.03 -2.57 15.96
N LYS A 70 -9.43 -1.48 16.45
CA LYS A 70 -9.97 -0.11 16.25
C LYS A 70 -9.86 0.29 14.78
N ARG A 71 -10.97 0.74 14.22
CA ARG A 71 -11.05 1.27 12.85
C ARG A 71 -10.45 2.70 12.74
N PRO A 72 -10.02 3.13 11.53
CA PRO A 72 -10.03 2.38 10.26
C PRO A 72 -8.80 1.46 10.10
N ILE A 73 -8.98 0.43 9.24
CA ILE A 73 -7.97 -0.58 8.92
C ILE A 73 -7.85 -0.70 7.39
N ALA A 74 -6.63 -0.68 6.87
CA ALA A 74 -6.34 -1.05 5.49
C ALA A 74 -5.90 -2.51 5.41
N VAL A 75 -6.51 -3.27 4.51
CA VAL A 75 -6.06 -4.64 4.18
C VAL A 75 -5.20 -4.58 2.94
N GLN A 76 -3.93 -5.02 3.07
CA GLN A 76 -3.00 -5.02 1.95
C GLN A 76 -2.97 -6.36 1.24
N ILE A 77 -3.16 -6.33 -0.09
CA ILE A 77 -3.06 -7.49 -0.97
C ILE A 77 -1.97 -7.30 -2.02
N PHE A 78 -1.44 -8.41 -2.55
CA PHE A 78 -0.48 -8.38 -3.65
C PHE A 78 -0.73 -9.47 -4.68
N GLY A 79 -0.35 -9.22 -5.93
CA GLY A 79 -0.47 -10.11 -7.06
C GLY A 79 -0.24 -9.36 -8.37
N ASN A 80 -0.20 -10.07 -9.48
CA ASN A 80 0.06 -9.55 -10.82
C ASN A 80 -1.03 -9.90 -11.85
N ASP A 81 -2.10 -10.55 -11.42
CA ASP A 81 -3.25 -10.85 -12.29
C ASP A 81 -4.42 -9.94 -11.91
N PRO A 82 -4.89 -9.06 -12.81
CA PRO A 82 -5.95 -8.09 -12.52
C PRO A 82 -7.25 -8.74 -12.02
N LYS A 83 -7.65 -9.88 -12.60
CA LYS A 83 -8.90 -10.57 -12.24
C LYS A 83 -8.80 -11.25 -10.86
N ILE A 84 -7.66 -11.89 -10.58
CA ILE A 84 -7.41 -12.51 -9.27
C ILE A 84 -7.29 -11.42 -8.19
N MET A 85 -6.68 -10.28 -8.50
CA MET A 85 -6.59 -9.13 -7.60
C MET A 85 -7.98 -8.55 -7.30
N ALA A 86 -8.82 -8.36 -8.30
CA ALA A 86 -10.21 -7.90 -8.14
C ALA A 86 -11.03 -8.87 -7.28
N PHE A 87 -10.91 -10.19 -7.54
CA PHE A 87 -11.55 -11.20 -6.71
C PHE A 87 -11.08 -11.14 -5.25
N ALA A 88 -9.76 -11.09 -5.02
CA ALA A 88 -9.20 -11.02 -3.68
C ALA A 88 -9.67 -9.75 -2.95
N ALA A 89 -9.66 -8.60 -3.62
CA ALA A 89 -10.14 -7.34 -3.09
C ALA A 89 -11.61 -7.43 -2.67
N SER A 90 -12.48 -8.02 -3.50
CA SER A 90 -13.89 -8.21 -3.15
C SER A 90 -14.08 -9.07 -1.90
N LYS A 91 -13.25 -10.11 -1.71
CA LYS A 91 -13.30 -10.98 -0.53
C LYS A 91 -12.88 -10.28 0.74
N VAL A 92 -11.83 -9.45 0.70
CA VAL A 92 -11.34 -8.74 1.89
C VAL A 92 -12.07 -7.42 2.16
N SER A 93 -12.94 -6.96 1.25
CA SER A 93 -13.67 -5.70 1.40
C SER A 93 -14.62 -5.70 2.61
N GLU A 94 -15.12 -6.88 3.04
CA GLU A 94 -16.00 -7.00 4.21
C GLU A 94 -15.28 -6.65 5.53
N ILE A 95 -14.00 -6.93 5.61
CA ILE A 95 -13.17 -6.71 6.80
C ILE A 95 -12.31 -5.46 6.75
N ALA A 96 -12.22 -4.78 5.60
CA ALA A 96 -11.40 -3.60 5.36
C ALA A 96 -12.23 -2.32 5.35
N ASP A 97 -11.62 -1.20 5.75
CA ASP A 97 -12.12 0.16 5.43
C ASP A 97 -11.48 0.67 4.14
N ILE A 98 -10.24 0.27 3.88
CA ILE A 98 -9.44 0.60 2.69
C ILE A 98 -8.81 -0.68 2.16
N ILE A 99 -8.80 -0.86 0.84
CA ILE A 99 -8.03 -1.91 0.17
C ILE A 99 -6.72 -1.30 -0.31
N ASP A 100 -5.60 -1.87 0.13
CA ASP A 100 -4.28 -1.40 -0.29
C ASP A 100 -3.58 -2.43 -1.19
N ILE A 101 -2.98 -1.95 -2.28
CA ILE A 101 -2.27 -2.79 -3.25
C ILE A 101 -0.77 -2.63 -3.07
N ASN A 102 -0.07 -3.74 -2.78
CA ASN A 102 1.39 -3.73 -2.67
C ASN A 102 2.05 -3.78 -4.05
N MET A 103 2.77 -2.71 -4.39
CA MET A 103 3.64 -2.60 -5.56
C MET A 103 5.07 -2.21 -5.18
N GLY A 104 5.46 -2.45 -3.91
CA GLY A 104 6.74 -2.03 -3.36
C GLY A 104 7.60 -3.13 -2.73
N CYS A 105 7.06 -4.32 -2.49
CA CYS A 105 7.80 -5.42 -1.86
C CYS A 105 9.00 -5.84 -2.71
N PRO A 106 10.25 -5.78 -2.18
CA PRO A 106 11.46 -6.14 -2.92
C PRO A 106 11.85 -7.62 -2.76
N ALA A 107 11.12 -8.38 -1.94
CA ALA A 107 11.48 -9.74 -1.55
C ALA A 107 11.63 -10.68 -2.77
N PRO A 108 12.72 -11.49 -2.85
CA PRO A 108 12.99 -12.34 -4.01
C PRO A 108 11.83 -13.26 -4.40
N LYS A 109 11.15 -13.86 -3.41
CA LYS A 109 9.99 -14.74 -3.66
C LYS A 109 8.82 -14.01 -4.31
N VAL A 110 8.61 -12.73 -3.97
CA VAL A 110 7.53 -11.90 -4.52
C VAL A 110 7.88 -11.46 -5.94
N VAL A 111 9.05 -10.85 -6.13
CA VAL A 111 9.45 -10.30 -7.43
C VAL A 111 9.71 -11.38 -8.50
N LYS A 112 10.12 -12.60 -8.09
CA LYS A 112 10.29 -13.74 -9.01
C LYS A 112 8.97 -14.13 -9.69
N ASN A 113 7.85 -13.94 -9.00
CA ASN A 113 6.51 -14.23 -9.52
C ASN A 113 5.92 -13.09 -10.35
N GLY A 114 6.62 -11.96 -10.49
CA GLY A 114 6.12 -10.77 -11.19
C GLY A 114 5.35 -9.82 -10.28
N ASP A 115 5.30 -10.07 -8.97
CA ASP A 115 4.52 -9.32 -7.99
C ASP A 115 5.33 -8.18 -7.32
N GLY A 116 4.66 -7.38 -6.51
CA GLY A 116 5.28 -6.34 -5.69
C GLY A 116 6.01 -5.31 -6.54
N SER A 117 7.26 -4.98 -6.20
CA SER A 117 8.04 -3.97 -6.93
C SER A 117 8.38 -4.36 -8.37
N LYS A 118 8.23 -5.62 -8.78
CA LYS A 118 8.41 -6.04 -10.17
C LYS A 118 7.39 -5.40 -11.13
N LEU A 119 6.21 -5.07 -10.61
CA LEU A 119 5.17 -4.37 -11.37
C LEU A 119 5.63 -3.01 -11.89
N LEU A 120 6.56 -2.33 -11.21
CA LEU A 120 7.10 -1.03 -11.66
C LEU A 120 7.76 -1.08 -13.04
N LEU A 121 8.14 -2.27 -13.53
CA LEU A 121 8.63 -2.47 -14.89
C LEU A 121 7.52 -2.61 -15.94
N ASN A 122 6.25 -2.62 -15.52
CA ASN A 122 5.10 -2.70 -16.42
C ASN A 122 3.98 -1.75 -15.96
N PRO A 123 4.09 -0.44 -16.24
CA PRO A 123 3.10 0.56 -15.83
C PRO A 123 1.68 0.30 -16.37
N GLU A 124 1.54 -0.27 -17.55
CA GLU A 124 0.23 -0.62 -18.14
C GLU A 124 -0.49 -1.64 -17.25
N LEU A 125 0.20 -2.71 -16.85
CA LEU A 125 -0.36 -3.73 -15.94
C LEU A 125 -0.74 -3.15 -14.59
N ILE A 126 0.02 -2.17 -14.08
CA ILE A 126 -0.34 -1.44 -12.86
C ILE A 126 -1.71 -0.78 -13.03
N GLY A 127 -1.92 -0.07 -14.13
CA GLY A 127 -3.20 0.57 -14.44
C GLY A 127 -4.36 -0.42 -14.50
N GLU A 128 -4.17 -1.55 -15.19
CA GLU A 128 -5.17 -2.63 -15.29
C GLU A 128 -5.53 -3.22 -13.91
N ILE A 129 -4.52 -3.54 -13.09
CA ILE A 129 -4.75 -4.08 -11.74
C ILE A 129 -5.55 -3.10 -10.88
N VAL A 130 -5.12 -1.84 -10.83
CA VAL A 130 -5.81 -0.82 -10.00
C VAL A 130 -7.23 -0.63 -10.49
N GLN A 131 -7.45 -0.50 -11.79
CA GLN A 131 -8.78 -0.31 -12.37
C GLN A 131 -9.73 -1.47 -12.07
N GLU A 132 -9.26 -2.71 -12.22
CA GLU A 132 -10.10 -3.90 -11.94
C GLU A 132 -10.40 -4.02 -10.43
N VAL A 133 -9.45 -3.71 -9.56
CA VAL A 133 -9.70 -3.68 -8.10
C VAL A 133 -10.70 -2.59 -7.75
N VAL A 134 -10.54 -1.36 -8.26
CA VAL A 134 -11.47 -0.23 -8.00
C VAL A 134 -12.89 -0.59 -8.46
N LYS A 135 -13.06 -1.20 -9.62
CA LYS A 135 -14.38 -1.66 -10.12
C LYS A 135 -15.02 -2.73 -9.24
N ALA A 136 -14.21 -3.58 -8.61
CA ALA A 136 -14.69 -4.73 -7.86
C ALA A 136 -15.18 -4.38 -6.44
N VAL A 137 -14.80 -3.21 -5.89
CA VAL A 137 -15.08 -2.86 -4.49
C VAL A 137 -15.71 -1.48 -4.35
N GLY A 138 -16.60 -1.32 -3.35
CA GLY A 138 -17.16 -0.01 -2.96
C GLY A 138 -16.34 0.73 -1.90
N LYS A 139 -15.10 0.32 -1.69
CA LYS A 139 -14.18 0.89 -0.70
C LYS A 139 -13.09 1.71 -1.38
N PRO A 140 -12.46 2.70 -0.70
CA PRO A 140 -11.28 3.34 -1.23
C PRO A 140 -10.16 2.33 -1.51
N VAL A 141 -9.51 2.47 -2.66
CA VAL A 141 -8.35 1.67 -3.06
C VAL A 141 -7.11 2.56 -2.99
N THR A 142 -6.06 2.08 -2.34
CA THR A 142 -4.77 2.76 -2.25
C THR A 142 -3.66 1.88 -2.82
N VAL A 143 -2.54 2.49 -3.19
CA VAL A 143 -1.39 1.77 -3.71
C VAL A 143 -0.14 2.16 -2.92
N LYS A 144 0.64 1.16 -2.46
CA LYS A 144 1.96 1.39 -1.87
C LYS A 144 3.06 0.91 -2.81
N MET A 145 3.90 1.83 -3.25
CA MET A 145 4.98 1.55 -4.21
C MET A 145 6.33 2.12 -3.80
N ARG A 146 7.37 1.77 -4.56
CA ARG A 146 8.71 2.36 -4.48
C ARG A 146 8.91 3.40 -5.60
N LYS A 147 10.01 4.19 -5.52
CA LYS A 147 10.34 5.19 -6.55
C LYS A 147 10.68 4.60 -7.92
N GLY A 148 11.00 3.31 -7.98
CA GLY A 148 11.36 2.59 -9.19
C GLY A 148 11.98 1.23 -8.91
N TRP A 149 12.39 0.51 -9.96
CA TRP A 149 13.03 -0.78 -9.87
C TRP A 149 14.51 -0.68 -9.47
N ASP A 150 15.27 0.13 -10.20
CA ASP A 150 16.69 0.41 -10.02
C ASP A 150 17.00 1.87 -10.37
N LYS A 151 18.26 2.27 -10.33
CA LYS A 151 18.70 3.62 -10.63
C LYS A 151 18.42 4.12 -12.06
N ASN A 152 18.26 3.19 -13.02
CA ASN A 152 17.98 3.51 -14.41
C ASN A 152 16.47 3.46 -14.72
N ASN A 153 15.69 2.92 -13.80
CA ASN A 153 14.24 2.71 -13.93
C ASN A 153 13.51 3.37 -12.74
N ILE A 154 13.65 4.69 -12.62
CA ILE A 154 12.91 5.52 -11.65
C ILE A 154 11.73 6.13 -12.39
N ASN A 155 10.51 5.67 -12.09
CA ASN A 155 9.29 6.03 -12.80
C ASN A 155 8.09 6.34 -11.89
N ALA A 156 8.36 6.70 -10.62
CA ALA A 156 7.30 6.94 -9.63
C ALA A 156 6.28 7.98 -10.08
N VAL A 157 6.70 9.07 -10.73
CA VAL A 157 5.80 10.14 -11.20
C VAL A 157 4.87 9.65 -12.30
N GLU A 158 5.38 8.89 -13.27
CA GLU A 158 4.57 8.30 -14.35
C GLU A 158 3.55 7.31 -13.77
N VAL A 159 4.03 6.38 -12.94
CA VAL A 159 3.19 5.34 -12.31
C VAL A 159 2.13 5.97 -11.41
N ALA A 160 2.45 7.03 -10.68
CA ALA A 160 1.47 7.74 -9.83
C ALA A 160 0.30 8.30 -10.63
N LYS A 161 0.57 8.89 -11.79
CA LYS A 161 -0.50 9.40 -12.69
C LYS A 161 -1.38 8.27 -13.22
N ILE A 162 -0.79 7.14 -13.59
CA ILE A 162 -1.53 5.95 -14.04
C ILE A 162 -2.44 5.42 -12.92
N ILE A 163 -1.92 5.34 -11.70
CA ILE A 163 -2.66 4.90 -10.51
C ILE A 163 -3.85 5.83 -10.21
N GLU A 164 -3.64 7.14 -10.26
CA GLU A 164 -4.72 8.13 -10.08
C GLU A 164 -5.78 7.99 -11.18
N GLN A 165 -5.38 7.90 -12.45
CA GLN A 165 -6.28 7.72 -13.59
C GLN A 165 -7.08 6.42 -13.51
N ALA A 166 -6.49 5.37 -12.93
CA ALA A 166 -7.16 4.09 -12.70
C ALA A 166 -8.16 4.13 -11.52
N GLY A 167 -8.26 5.27 -10.78
CA GLY A 167 -9.27 5.51 -9.76
C GLY A 167 -8.82 5.25 -8.32
N ALA A 168 -7.53 5.14 -8.05
CA ALA A 168 -7.04 5.02 -6.68
C ALA A 168 -7.34 6.30 -5.87
N SER A 169 -7.51 6.14 -4.55
CA SER A 169 -7.87 7.20 -3.61
C SER A 169 -6.67 7.80 -2.87
N ALA A 170 -5.52 7.13 -2.84
CA ALA A 170 -4.26 7.64 -2.31
C ALA A 170 -3.08 6.78 -2.77
N ILE A 171 -1.87 7.33 -2.67
CA ILE A 171 -0.61 6.63 -3.01
C ILE A 171 0.37 6.78 -1.86
N THR A 172 1.01 5.67 -1.46
CA THR A 172 2.16 5.69 -0.54
C THR A 172 3.45 5.45 -1.32
N ILE A 173 4.41 6.37 -1.20
CA ILE A 173 5.70 6.30 -1.89
C ILE A 173 6.82 6.01 -0.90
N HIS A 174 7.49 4.87 -1.06
CA HIS A 174 8.79 4.66 -0.43
C HIS A 174 9.89 5.25 -1.33
N GLY A 175 10.60 6.26 -0.83
CA GLY A 175 11.62 7.01 -1.58
C GLY A 175 12.90 6.23 -1.91
N ARG A 176 12.83 4.91 -2.03
CA ARG A 176 13.92 4.01 -2.46
C ARG A 176 13.51 3.16 -3.64
N THR A 177 14.46 2.76 -4.48
CA THR A 177 14.24 1.74 -5.51
C THR A 177 14.15 0.34 -4.89
N ARG A 178 13.75 -0.63 -5.70
CA ARG A 178 13.76 -2.06 -5.28
C ARG A 178 15.17 -2.53 -4.95
N GLU A 179 16.18 -2.12 -5.71
CA GLU A 179 17.58 -2.55 -5.51
C GLU A 179 18.21 -1.95 -4.26
N GLU A 180 17.81 -0.75 -3.87
CA GLU A 180 18.29 -0.10 -2.64
C GLU A 180 17.82 -0.81 -1.37
N TYR A 181 16.75 -1.58 -1.42
CA TYR A 181 16.13 -2.21 -0.23
C TYR A 181 15.90 -1.20 0.89
N TYR A 182 16.84 -1.09 1.85
CA TYR A 182 16.85 -0.16 2.99
C TYR A 182 18.18 0.59 3.11
N SER A 183 19.08 0.45 2.13
CA SER A 183 20.36 1.15 2.11
C SER A 183 20.21 2.63 1.75
N GLY A 184 21.19 3.44 2.09
CA GLY A 184 21.20 4.88 1.82
C GLY A 184 20.08 5.61 2.56
N ARG A 185 19.57 6.69 1.96
CA ARG A 185 18.46 7.51 2.47
C ARG A 185 17.27 7.47 1.52
N ALA A 186 16.06 7.58 2.07
CA ALA A 186 14.86 7.76 1.26
C ALA A 186 14.94 9.11 0.54
N ASP A 187 14.62 9.09 -0.73
CA ASP A 187 14.62 10.27 -1.60
C ASP A 187 13.31 11.05 -1.39
N LEU A 188 13.40 12.17 -0.68
CA LEU A 188 12.26 13.03 -0.39
C LEU A 188 11.86 13.87 -1.61
N ASP A 189 12.78 14.16 -2.51
CA ASP A 189 12.50 14.96 -3.71
C ASP A 189 11.57 14.21 -4.66
N ILE A 190 11.75 12.89 -4.82
CA ILE A 190 10.82 12.09 -5.64
C ILE A 190 9.43 12.02 -5.00
N ILE A 191 9.32 11.98 -3.67
CA ILE A 191 8.02 12.02 -2.98
C ILE A 191 7.32 13.36 -3.26
N LYS A 192 8.06 14.47 -3.20
CA LYS A 192 7.57 15.80 -3.55
C LYS A 192 7.11 15.87 -5.01
N GLN A 193 7.93 15.38 -5.96
CA GLN A 193 7.56 15.35 -7.39
C GLN A 193 6.27 14.56 -7.63
N VAL A 194 6.11 13.40 -6.97
CA VAL A 194 4.87 12.64 -7.04
C VAL A 194 3.70 13.44 -6.48
N LYS A 195 3.87 14.08 -5.31
CA LYS A 195 2.81 14.92 -4.70
C LYS A 195 2.37 16.07 -5.60
N GLU A 196 3.31 16.68 -6.32
CA GLU A 196 3.02 17.78 -7.26
C GLU A 196 2.39 17.31 -8.58
N SER A 197 2.45 16.01 -8.87
CA SER A 197 1.98 15.43 -10.13
C SER A 197 0.57 14.84 -10.10
N VAL A 198 -0.03 14.65 -8.90
CA VAL A 198 -1.36 14.06 -8.70
C VAL A 198 -2.19 14.88 -7.71
N ASN A 199 -3.52 14.74 -7.78
CA ASN A 199 -4.48 15.44 -6.90
C ASN A 199 -4.84 14.62 -5.67
N ILE A 200 -4.73 13.30 -5.72
CA ILE A 200 -5.01 12.42 -4.58
C ILE A 200 -3.94 12.55 -3.49
N PRO A 201 -4.25 12.18 -2.23
CA PRO A 201 -3.29 12.18 -1.15
C PRO A 201 -2.05 11.34 -1.47
N VAL A 202 -0.86 11.89 -1.18
CA VAL A 202 0.43 11.18 -1.25
C VAL A 202 1.00 11.06 0.14
N ILE A 203 1.32 9.84 0.54
CA ILE A 203 1.89 9.47 1.84
C ILE A 203 3.39 9.18 1.64
N GLY A 204 4.25 9.95 2.30
CA GLY A 204 5.69 9.70 2.32
C GLY A 204 6.03 8.49 3.20
N ASN A 205 6.98 7.68 2.77
CA ASN A 205 7.47 6.52 3.51
C ASN A 205 8.99 6.36 3.35
N GLY A 206 9.63 5.95 4.44
CA GLY A 206 11.07 5.71 4.53
C GLY A 206 11.79 6.73 5.39
N ASP A 207 12.60 6.21 6.32
CA ASP A 207 13.45 6.98 7.24
C ASP A 207 12.72 7.97 8.18
N ILE A 208 11.43 7.82 8.40
CA ILE A 208 10.70 8.58 9.43
C ILE A 208 11.13 8.05 10.80
N LYS A 209 11.96 8.79 11.52
CA LYS A 209 12.60 8.39 12.79
C LYS A 209 12.39 9.39 13.91
N SER A 210 11.98 10.60 13.59
CA SER A 210 11.76 11.69 14.52
C SER A 210 10.55 12.53 14.12
N ILE A 211 10.20 13.51 14.96
CA ILE A 211 9.11 14.47 14.68
C ILE A 211 9.53 15.44 13.55
N GLU A 212 10.83 15.67 13.40
CA GLU A 212 11.41 16.58 12.39
C GLU A 212 11.37 16.00 10.97
N ASP A 213 11.33 14.65 10.84
CA ASP A 213 11.23 13.96 9.54
C ASP A 213 9.82 14.08 8.94
#